data_dfa8bcc0df76b1d36e75da3a64581290
#
_entry.id   dfa8bcc0df76b1d36e75da3a64581290
#
_cell.length_a   1.000
_cell.length_b   1.000
_cell.length_c   1.000
_cell.angle_alpha   90.00
_cell.angle_beta   90.00
_cell.angle_gamma   90.00
#
_symmetry.space_group_name_H-M   'P 1'
#
loop_
_entity.id
_entity.type
_entity.pdbx_description
1 polymer ?
#
loop_
_entity_poly.entity_id
_entity_poly.type
_entity_poly.pdbx_seq_one_letter_code
_entity_poly.pdbx_strand_id
1 'polypeptide(L)'
;MTELTEFFANAELPRRAVYHLPGLFEFYELYAAFLPLYCEHREYFYDWCEIGSVYGAPADCVWGGGRAGFGDHDPREVLMLMRGYGISARLTFSNSLLGAEHLSDKKCSALCKLFAQGDKNCPQNGVIVASDLLLDYLKTRCPQLYFVSSTTKVLTDFERFRRELEREDYRYAVPDFRLNKAFDKFGKLPQALKDKVEFLCNECCWVGCTERKACYENVSRKNLGEPCAEHICKAPHAAEGYRFSRAMESPAFIGIDDIRSVYLPMGFTNFKIEGRGLGSAMVLEFLLYYMTKPEYQLKVREEIYLDGMLDLF
;
A
#
# COMPACT_ATOMS: atom_id res chain seq x y z
N MET A 1 12.31 -46.55 -8.48
CA MET A 1 11.29 -45.54 -8.86
C MET A 1 10.66 -44.81 -7.67
N THR A 2 11.24 -44.93 -6.47
CA THR A 2 10.69 -44.39 -5.22
C THR A 2 11.48 -43.18 -4.65
N GLU A 3 12.72 -42.95 -5.05
CA GLU A 3 13.52 -41.81 -4.53
C GLU A 3 13.37 -40.49 -5.28
N LEU A 4 12.92 -40.51 -6.54
CA LEU A 4 12.67 -39.28 -7.32
C LEU A 4 11.33 -38.63 -7.00
N THR A 5 10.37 -39.39 -6.46
CA THR A 5 9.03 -38.87 -6.10
C THR A 5 9.06 -38.12 -4.75
N GLU A 6 9.97 -38.45 -3.83
CA GLU A 6 10.11 -37.76 -2.54
C GLU A 6 10.86 -36.43 -2.66
N PHE A 7 11.71 -36.26 -3.69
CA PHE A 7 12.46 -35.00 -3.90
C PHE A 7 11.58 -33.86 -4.41
N PHE A 8 10.47 -34.17 -5.11
CA PHE A 8 9.51 -33.17 -5.60
C PHE A 8 8.37 -32.86 -4.61
N ALA A 9 8.21 -33.64 -3.54
CA ALA A 9 7.15 -33.42 -2.55
C ALA A 9 7.47 -32.33 -1.52
N ASN A 10 8.71 -31.80 -1.47
CA ASN A 10 9.17 -30.77 -0.55
C ASN A 10 9.69 -29.49 -1.24
N ALA A 11 9.43 -29.29 -2.53
CA ALA A 11 9.67 -28.00 -3.15
C ALA A 11 8.56 -27.04 -2.66
N GLU A 12 8.82 -26.26 -1.61
CA GLU A 12 7.98 -25.10 -1.30
C GLU A 12 7.79 -24.32 -2.59
N LEU A 13 6.52 -24.06 -2.96
CA LEU A 13 6.22 -23.21 -4.10
C LEU A 13 7.01 -21.90 -3.95
N PRO A 14 7.65 -21.41 -5.03
CA PRO A 14 8.44 -20.20 -4.95
C PRO A 14 7.58 -19.08 -4.38
N ARG A 15 8.09 -18.40 -3.35
CA ARG A 15 7.38 -17.28 -2.70
C ARG A 15 7.09 -16.20 -3.73
N ARG A 16 5.87 -15.65 -3.67
CA ARG A 16 5.43 -14.58 -4.55
C ARG A 16 5.50 -13.23 -3.84
N ALA A 17 5.83 -12.19 -4.59
CA ALA A 17 5.70 -10.82 -4.13
C ALA A 17 4.25 -10.40 -4.21
N VAL A 18 3.68 -10.03 -3.06
CA VAL A 18 2.31 -9.53 -2.92
C VAL A 18 2.36 -8.01 -2.85
N TYR A 19 1.88 -7.36 -3.91
CA TYR A 19 1.88 -5.90 -3.99
C TYR A 19 0.60 -5.30 -3.40
N HIS A 20 0.79 -4.20 -2.65
CA HIS A 20 -0.27 -3.36 -2.10
C HIS A 20 -0.22 -2.01 -2.81
N LEU A 21 -1.20 -1.75 -3.66
CA LEU A 21 -1.18 -0.68 -4.66
C LEU A 21 -1.96 0.55 -4.19
N PRO A 22 -1.53 1.79 -4.56
CA PRO A 22 -2.16 3.03 -4.13
C PRO A 22 -3.35 3.41 -5.02
N GLY A 23 -4.30 4.19 -4.49
CA GLY A 23 -5.27 4.92 -5.31
C GLY A 23 -6.61 4.23 -5.47
N LEU A 24 -7.12 3.61 -4.40
CA LEU A 24 -8.41 2.89 -4.40
C LEU A 24 -9.60 3.73 -4.88
N PHE A 25 -9.63 5.02 -4.52
CA PHE A 25 -10.66 5.98 -4.94
C PHE A 25 -10.13 6.98 -5.94
N GLU A 26 -8.84 7.24 -5.88
CA GLU A 26 -8.16 8.26 -6.69
C GLU A 26 -7.96 7.82 -8.14
N PHE A 27 -7.81 6.51 -8.39
CA PHE A 27 -7.44 5.98 -9.71
C PHE A 27 -8.33 4.81 -10.13
N TYR A 28 -9.64 4.95 -9.94
CA TYR A 28 -10.61 3.91 -10.29
C TYR A 28 -10.49 3.49 -11.76
N GLU A 29 -10.45 4.46 -12.68
CA GLU A 29 -10.39 4.19 -14.13
C GLU A 29 -9.11 3.42 -14.52
N LEU A 30 -7.98 3.76 -13.89
CA LEU A 30 -6.75 3.01 -14.11
C LEU A 30 -6.94 1.52 -13.73
N TYR A 31 -7.55 1.24 -12.58
CA TYR A 31 -7.75 -0.14 -12.15
C TYR A 31 -8.86 -0.84 -12.94
N ALA A 32 -9.88 -0.13 -13.39
CA ALA A 32 -10.92 -0.66 -14.26
C ALA A 32 -10.35 -1.13 -15.62
N ALA A 33 -9.30 -0.46 -16.12
CA ALA A 33 -8.58 -0.89 -17.31
C ALA A 33 -7.50 -1.94 -17.02
N PHE A 34 -6.72 -1.76 -15.94
CA PHE A 34 -5.55 -2.60 -15.65
C PHE A 34 -5.92 -4.00 -15.17
N LEU A 35 -6.95 -4.15 -14.31
CA LEU A 35 -7.27 -5.44 -13.70
C LEU A 35 -7.79 -6.50 -14.70
N PRO A 36 -8.66 -6.14 -15.68
CA PRO A 36 -8.99 -7.06 -16.76
C PRO A 36 -7.73 -7.54 -17.50
N LEU A 37 -6.90 -6.61 -17.95
CA LEU A 37 -5.67 -6.91 -18.66
C LEU A 37 -4.73 -7.82 -17.85
N TYR A 38 -4.57 -7.52 -16.55
CA TYR A 38 -3.76 -8.33 -15.63
C TYR A 38 -4.28 -9.76 -15.48
N CYS A 39 -5.58 -9.98 -15.51
CA CYS A 39 -6.18 -11.31 -15.39
C CYS A 39 -6.19 -12.07 -16.72
N GLU A 40 -6.52 -11.42 -17.82
CA GLU A 40 -6.68 -12.03 -19.15
C GLU A 40 -5.33 -12.31 -19.82
N HIS A 41 -4.32 -11.50 -19.55
CA HIS A 41 -2.98 -11.56 -20.14
C HIS A 41 -1.87 -11.75 -19.11
N ARG A 42 -2.00 -12.82 -18.29
CA ARG A 42 -1.00 -13.14 -17.25
C ARG A 42 0.42 -13.32 -17.81
N GLU A 43 0.57 -13.69 -19.07
CA GLU A 43 1.84 -13.81 -19.77
C GLU A 43 2.62 -12.49 -19.88
N TYR A 44 1.95 -11.32 -19.79
CA TYR A 44 2.61 -10.01 -19.81
C TYR A 44 3.28 -9.67 -18.48
N PHE A 45 2.86 -10.33 -17.42
CA PHE A 45 3.29 -10.02 -16.06
C PHE A 45 4.21 -11.10 -15.50
N TYR A 46 5.02 -10.72 -14.52
CA TYR A 46 5.86 -11.68 -13.82
C TYR A 46 4.97 -12.70 -13.08
N ASP A 47 5.32 -13.97 -13.20
CA ASP A 47 4.62 -15.09 -12.55
C ASP A 47 4.80 -15.14 -11.03
N TRP A 48 5.86 -14.48 -10.54
CA TRP A 48 6.18 -14.37 -9.11
C TRP A 48 5.51 -13.17 -8.42
N CYS A 49 4.67 -12.37 -9.09
CA CYS A 49 3.98 -11.23 -8.48
C CYS A 49 2.45 -11.42 -8.44
N GLU A 50 1.83 -10.87 -7.39
CA GLU A 50 0.40 -10.86 -7.14
C GLU A 50 -0.05 -9.50 -6.62
N ILE A 51 -1.32 -9.15 -6.85
CA ILE A 51 -1.96 -8.00 -6.24
C ILE A 51 -2.70 -8.44 -4.98
N GLY A 52 -2.22 -8.04 -3.82
CA GLY A 52 -2.85 -8.38 -2.54
C GLY A 52 -3.95 -7.41 -2.13
N SER A 53 -3.76 -6.12 -2.42
CA SER A 53 -4.78 -5.10 -2.12
C SER A 53 -4.57 -3.83 -2.92
N VAL A 54 -5.65 -3.05 -3.05
CA VAL A 54 -5.57 -1.63 -3.41
C VAL A 54 -5.99 -0.80 -2.21
N TYR A 55 -5.30 0.31 -1.92
CA TYR A 55 -5.57 1.14 -0.75
C TYR A 55 -5.79 2.61 -1.10
N GLY A 56 -6.70 3.27 -0.38
CA GLY A 56 -7.04 4.67 -0.55
C GLY A 56 -8.11 5.13 0.44
N ALA A 57 -8.50 6.38 0.35
CA ALA A 57 -9.66 6.92 1.05
C ALA A 57 -10.19 8.10 0.26
N PRO A 58 -11.52 8.37 0.31
CA PRO A 58 -12.07 9.60 -0.23
C PRO A 58 -11.39 10.84 0.36
N ALA A 59 -11.25 11.89 -0.45
CA ALA A 59 -10.43 13.06 -0.12
C ALA A 59 -10.89 13.84 1.12
N ASP A 60 -12.17 13.79 1.45
CA ASP A 60 -12.83 14.54 2.52
C ASP A 60 -13.05 13.71 3.82
N CYS A 61 -12.34 12.59 3.98
CA CYS A 61 -12.45 11.77 5.19
C CYS A 61 -11.65 12.37 6.35
N VAL A 62 -12.34 12.68 7.45
CA VAL A 62 -11.72 13.17 8.72
C VAL A 62 -10.67 12.19 9.26
N TRP A 63 -10.90 10.88 9.12
CA TRP A 63 -9.94 9.85 9.53
C TRP A 63 -8.81 9.64 8.53
N GLY A 64 -8.91 10.28 7.34
CA GLY A 64 -7.87 10.22 6.31
C GLY A 64 -6.54 10.76 6.78
N GLY A 65 -5.46 10.29 6.19
CA GLY A 65 -4.10 10.76 6.48
C GLY A 65 -3.14 10.35 5.38
N GLY A 66 -1.90 10.81 5.52
CA GLY A 66 -0.89 10.63 4.49
C GLY A 66 -1.12 11.53 3.27
N ARG A 67 -0.18 11.49 2.34
CA ARG A 67 -0.26 12.25 1.08
C ARG A 67 -1.26 11.56 0.15
N ALA A 68 -2.28 12.27 -0.29
CA ALA A 68 -3.33 11.77 -1.17
C ALA A 68 -3.63 12.79 -2.27
N GLY A 69 -4.06 12.29 -3.42
CA GLY A 69 -4.71 13.06 -4.46
C GLY A 69 -6.21 13.23 -4.18
N PHE A 70 -6.90 13.85 -5.12
CA PHE A 70 -8.35 13.86 -5.13
C PHE A 70 -8.87 12.51 -5.59
N GLY A 71 -9.84 11.97 -4.86
CA GLY A 71 -10.55 10.75 -5.22
C GLY A 71 -11.83 10.67 -4.42
N ASP A 72 -12.96 10.58 -5.14
CA ASP A 72 -14.29 10.54 -4.58
C ASP A 72 -15.21 9.54 -5.31
N HIS A 73 -14.62 8.63 -6.07
CA HIS A 73 -15.37 7.61 -6.79
C HIS A 73 -16.30 6.83 -5.85
N ASP A 74 -17.46 6.40 -6.35
CA ASP A 74 -18.49 5.74 -5.52
C ASP A 74 -17.90 4.52 -4.79
N PRO A 75 -17.95 4.47 -3.45
CA PRO A 75 -17.39 3.37 -2.68
C PRO A 75 -17.96 1.99 -3.02
N ARG A 76 -19.17 1.91 -3.55
CA ARG A 76 -19.82 0.65 -3.93
C ARG A 76 -19.23 0.15 -5.25
N GLU A 77 -19.02 1.03 -6.22
CA GLU A 77 -18.38 0.67 -7.49
C GLU A 77 -16.93 0.24 -7.27
N VAL A 78 -16.20 0.98 -6.43
CA VAL A 78 -14.84 0.58 -5.99
C VAL A 78 -14.82 -0.80 -5.39
N LEU A 79 -15.75 -1.11 -4.47
CA LEU A 79 -15.85 -2.44 -3.86
C LEU A 79 -16.26 -3.52 -4.86
N MET A 80 -17.17 -3.22 -5.80
CA MET A 80 -17.56 -4.17 -6.83
C MET A 80 -16.39 -4.53 -7.73
N LEU A 81 -15.61 -3.54 -8.15
CA LEU A 81 -14.41 -3.76 -8.94
C LEU A 81 -13.41 -4.65 -8.18
N MET A 82 -13.06 -4.32 -6.94
CA MET A 82 -12.11 -5.12 -6.16
C MET A 82 -12.60 -6.54 -5.93
N ARG A 83 -13.88 -6.73 -5.63
CA ARG A 83 -14.50 -8.05 -5.45
C ARG A 83 -14.48 -8.88 -6.73
N GLY A 84 -14.76 -8.25 -7.88
CA GLY A 84 -14.76 -8.90 -9.19
C GLY A 84 -13.42 -9.57 -9.53
N TYR A 85 -12.32 -9.00 -9.02
CA TYR A 85 -10.96 -9.51 -9.23
C TYR A 85 -10.34 -10.19 -8.00
N GLY A 86 -11.12 -10.42 -6.94
CA GLY A 86 -10.62 -11.10 -5.74
C GLY A 86 -9.54 -10.32 -4.99
N ILE A 87 -9.57 -8.99 -5.04
CA ILE A 87 -8.56 -8.10 -4.45
C ILE A 87 -9.11 -7.45 -3.18
N SER A 88 -8.30 -7.41 -2.12
CA SER A 88 -8.66 -6.73 -0.87
C SER A 88 -8.65 -5.21 -1.05
N ALA A 89 -9.71 -4.54 -0.62
CA ALA A 89 -9.79 -3.08 -0.55
C ALA A 89 -9.39 -2.59 0.84
N ARG A 90 -8.48 -1.60 0.93
CA ARG A 90 -8.02 -1.04 2.21
C ARG A 90 -8.35 0.44 2.33
N LEU A 91 -9.13 0.82 3.33
CA LEU A 91 -9.32 2.22 3.69
C LEU A 91 -8.05 2.79 4.34
N THR A 92 -7.62 3.98 3.92
CA THR A 92 -6.46 4.65 4.52
C THR A 92 -6.95 5.69 5.54
N PHE A 93 -7.15 5.25 6.77
CA PHE A 93 -7.59 6.07 7.90
C PHE A 93 -6.43 6.31 8.87
N SER A 94 -5.38 6.94 8.32
CA SER A 94 -4.10 7.12 8.99
C SER A 94 -3.89 8.52 9.58
N ASN A 95 -4.97 9.24 9.89
CA ASN A 95 -4.89 10.46 10.69
C ASN A 95 -4.35 10.11 12.09
N SER A 96 -3.27 10.78 12.49
CA SER A 96 -2.56 10.51 13.76
C SER A 96 -3.03 11.39 14.92
N LEU A 97 -3.93 12.35 14.66
CA LEU A 97 -4.35 13.38 15.62
C LEU A 97 -5.84 13.26 16.03
N LEU A 98 -6.43 12.09 15.82
CA LEU A 98 -7.83 11.87 16.16
C LEU A 98 -8.08 11.93 17.67
N GLY A 99 -9.04 12.77 18.09
CA GLY A 99 -9.65 12.75 19.41
C GLY A 99 -10.95 11.93 19.42
N ALA A 100 -11.53 11.73 20.62
CA ALA A 100 -12.76 10.97 20.81
C ALA A 100 -13.96 11.54 20.03
N GLU A 101 -14.02 12.86 19.87
CA GLU A 101 -15.04 13.60 19.13
C GLU A 101 -15.05 13.20 17.64
N HIS A 102 -13.90 12.91 17.07
CA HIS A 102 -13.75 12.54 15.66
C HIS A 102 -14.25 11.12 15.36
N LEU A 103 -14.35 10.25 16.38
CA LEU A 103 -14.87 8.88 16.20
C LEU A 103 -16.34 8.83 15.81
N SER A 104 -17.08 9.92 16.05
CA SER A 104 -18.50 10.03 15.69
C SER A 104 -18.75 10.39 14.22
N ASP A 105 -17.70 10.53 13.40
CA ASP A 105 -17.83 10.87 11.98
C ASP A 105 -18.68 9.82 11.24
N LYS A 106 -19.78 10.31 10.65
CA LYS A 106 -20.80 9.45 10.02
C LYS A 106 -20.31 8.87 8.70
N LYS A 107 -19.56 9.66 7.91
CA LYS A 107 -19.07 9.24 6.59
C LYS A 107 -18.01 8.15 6.74
N CYS A 108 -17.00 8.38 7.54
CA CYS A 108 -15.95 7.40 7.81
C CYS A 108 -16.51 6.11 8.43
N SER A 109 -17.45 6.23 9.37
CA SER A 109 -18.14 5.08 9.96
C SER A 109 -18.99 4.31 8.94
N ALA A 110 -19.68 4.98 8.03
CA ALA A 110 -20.45 4.34 6.97
C ALA A 110 -19.54 3.58 5.97
N LEU A 111 -18.40 4.15 5.61
CA LEU A 111 -17.38 3.50 4.78
C LEU A 111 -16.87 2.22 5.45
N CYS A 112 -16.49 2.27 6.74
CA CYS A 112 -16.04 1.08 7.45
C CYS A 112 -17.12 -0.01 7.48
N LYS A 113 -18.38 0.34 7.71
CA LYS A 113 -19.49 -0.62 7.70
C LYS A 113 -19.70 -1.24 6.31
N LEU A 114 -19.59 -0.44 5.25
CA LEU A 114 -19.71 -0.92 3.88
C LEU A 114 -18.56 -1.88 3.54
N PHE A 115 -17.33 -1.54 3.89
CA PHE A 115 -16.14 -2.38 3.63
C PHE A 115 -16.09 -3.63 4.52
N ALA A 116 -16.73 -3.61 5.68
CA ALA A 116 -16.88 -4.76 6.56
C ALA A 116 -17.92 -5.78 6.07
N GLN A 117 -18.78 -5.40 5.10
CA GLN A 117 -19.74 -6.31 4.46
C GLN A 117 -19.00 -7.23 3.49
N GLY A 118 -18.36 -8.26 4.03
CA GLY A 118 -17.65 -9.27 3.23
C GLY A 118 -18.58 -10.37 2.76
N ASP A 119 -18.30 -10.92 1.57
CA ASP A 119 -18.78 -12.23 1.15
C ASP A 119 -17.71 -13.26 1.56
N LYS A 120 -18.15 -14.49 1.94
CA LYS A 120 -17.23 -15.58 2.32
C LYS A 120 -16.26 -15.97 1.20
N ASN A 121 -16.60 -15.66 -0.05
CA ASN A 121 -15.80 -15.95 -1.23
C ASN A 121 -14.88 -14.81 -1.67
N CYS A 122 -14.92 -13.66 -0.97
CA CYS A 122 -14.09 -12.50 -1.29
C CYS A 122 -13.00 -12.30 -0.24
N PRO A 123 -11.84 -11.74 -0.63
CA PRO A 123 -10.82 -11.36 0.33
C PRO A 123 -11.37 -10.42 1.40
N GLN A 124 -10.93 -10.62 2.63
CA GLN A 124 -11.23 -9.68 3.71
C GLN A 124 -10.68 -8.29 3.38
N ASN A 125 -11.48 -7.24 3.57
CA ASN A 125 -11.03 -5.86 3.44
C ASN A 125 -10.33 -5.38 4.72
N GLY A 126 -9.57 -4.29 4.59
CA GLY A 126 -8.78 -3.79 5.71
C GLY A 126 -8.81 -2.27 5.90
N VAL A 127 -8.21 -1.83 7.00
CA VAL A 127 -8.01 -0.41 7.30
C VAL A 127 -6.56 -0.18 7.70
N ILE A 128 -5.93 0.80 7.07
CA ILE A 128 -4.60 1.28 7.46
C ILE A 128 -4.80 2.38 8.51
N VAL A 129 -4.29 2.16 9.73
CA VAL A 129 -4.51 3.06 10.86
C VAL A 129 -3.20 3.57 11.47
N ALA A 130 -3.21 4.80 11.99
CA ALA A 130 -2.12 5.38 12.77
C ALA A 130 -2.52 5.60 14.24
N SER A 131 -3.79 5.91 14.50
CA SER A 131 -4.33 6.17 15.82
C SER A 131 -4.76 4.87 16.52
N ASP A 132 -4.22 4.59 17.70
CA ASP A 132 -4.66 3.46 18.51
C ASP A 132 -6.11 3.66 19.01
N LEU A 133 -6.53 4.90 19.24
CA LEU A 133 -7.91 5.23 19.58
C LEU A 133 -8.90 4.80 18.48
N LEU A 134 -8.54 5.06 17.21
CA LEU A 134 -9.35 4.61 16.07
C LEU A 134 -9.31 3.09 15.92
N LEU A 135 -8.16 2.47 16.12
CA LEU A 135 -8.02 1.01 16.07
C LEU A 135 -8.96 0.33 17.05
N ASP A 136 -8.94 0.73 18.32
CA ASP A 136 -9.78 0.14 19.36
C ASP A 136 -11.28 0.34 19.08
N TYR A 137 -11.64 1.52 18.58
CA TYR A 137 -13.00 1.81 18.14
C TYR A 137 -13.45 0.86 17.00
N LEU A 138 -12.62 0.69 15.97
CA LEU A 138 -12.95 -0.13 14.80
C LEU A 138 -12.95 -1.63 15.11
N LYS A 139 -12.05 -2.11 15.96
CA LYS A 139 -12.05 -3.52 16.42
C LYS A 139 -13.40 -3.91 17.03
N THR A 140 -14.03 -2.99 17.75
CA THR A 140 -15.34 -3.22 18.36
C THR A 140 -16.49 -3.08 17.37
N ARG A 141 -16.42 -2.13 16.44
CA ARG A 141 -17.51 -1.75 15.54
C ARG A 141 -17.52 -2.50 14.22
N CYS A 142 -16.35 -2.88 13.72
CA CYS A 142 -16.14 -3.53 12.43
C CYS A 142 -15.10 -4.67 12.54
N PRO A 143 -15.34 -5.69 13.39
CA PRO A 143 -14.39 -6.79 13.63
C PRO A 143 -14.12 -7.65 12.40
N GLN A 144 -14.91 -7.47 11.33
CA GLN A 144 -14.70 -8.15 10.04
C GLN A 144 -13.55 -7.55 9.23
N LEU A 145 -13.08 -6.34 9.56
CA LEU A 145 -11.95 -5.71 8.91
C LEU A 145 -10.64 -6.17 9.55
N TYR A 146 -9.59 -6.33 8.75
CA TYR A 146 -8.25 -6.43 9.30
C TYR A 146 -7.55 -5.07 9.35
N PHE A 147 -6.50 -4.96 10.15
CA PHE A 147 -5.81 -3.69 10.35
C PHE A 147 -4.35 -3.77 9.91
N VAL A 148 -3.86 -2.62 9.40
CA VAL A 148 -2.49 -2.42 8.99
C VAL A 148 -1.93 -1.21 9.75
N SER A 149 -0.78 -1.39 10.42
CA SER A 149 -0.09 -0.27 11.06
C SER A 149 0.55 0.63 10.01
N SER A 150 0.19 1.92 10.04
CA SER A 150 0.57 2.89 9.02
C SER A 150 2.03 3.33 9.10
N THR A 151 2.68 3.53 7.95
CA THR A 151 3.98 4.21 7.85
C THR A 151 3.96 5.64 8.40
N THR A 152 2.77 6.27 8.52
CA THR A 152 2.64 7.63 9.09
C THR A 152 2.98 7.68 10.59
N LYS A 153 3.07 6.54 11.27
CA LYS A 153 3.63 6.44 12.63
C LYS A 153 5.12 6.80 12.68
N VAL A 154 5.82 6.72 11.56
CA VAL A 154 7.26 7.06 11.40
C VAL A 154 8.12 6.30 12.40
N LEU A 155 8.01 4.98 12.42
CA LEU A 155 8.77 4.10 13.30
C LEU A 155 10.18 3.87 12.73
N THR A 156 11.10 4.75 13.03
CA THR A 156 12.48 4.72 12.53
C THR A 156 13.42 3.85 13.37
N ASP A 157 13.04 3.55 14.60
CA ASP A 157 13.77 2.64 15.47
C ASP A 157 13.27 1.20 15.27
N PHE A 158 14.19 0.28 15.02
CA PHE A 158 13.84 -1.11 14.69
C PHE A 158 13.16 -1.84 15.85
N GLU A 159 13.57 -1.61 17.10
CA GLU A 159 12.96 -2.27 18.25
C GLU A 159 11.55 -1.75 18.53
N ARG A 160 11.30 -0.48 18.25
CA ARG A 160 9.93 0.08 18.30
C ARG A 160 9.08 -0.52 17.21
N PHE A 161 9.61 -0.66 15.99
CA PHE A 161 8.91 -1.32 14.88
C PHE A 161 8.66 -2.80 15.17
N ARG A 162 9.64 -3.52 15.75
CA ARG A 162 9.47 -4.91 16.15
C ARG A 162 8.32 -5.09 17.14
N ARG A 163 8.22 -4.24 18.17
CA ARG A 163 7.08 -4.24 19.10
C ARG A 163 5.75 -4.02 18.41
N GLU A 164 5.72 -3.20 17.36
CA GLU A 164 4.51 -3.00 16.55
C GLU A 164 4.14 -4.26 15.76
N LEU A 165 5.11 -5.00 15.21
CA LEU A 165 4.89 -6.29 14.56
C LEU A 165 4.36 -7.38 15.52
N GLU A 166 4.78 -7.35 16.77
CA GLU A 166 4.37 -8.31 17.79
C GLU A 166 2.91 -8.10 18.24
N ARG A 167 2.30 -6.96 17.94
CA ARG A 167 0.87 -6.73 18.25
C ARG A 167 -0.01 -7.66 17.42
N GLU A 168 -0.93 -8.35 18.06
CA GLU A 168 -1.91 -9.23 17.41
C GLU A 168 -2.98 -8.45 16.62
N ASP A 169 -3.16 -7.17 16.95
CA ASP A 169 -4.11 -6.29 16.29
C ASP A 169 -3.87 -6.12 14.80
N TYR A 170 -2.61 -6.23 14.36
CA TYR A 170 -2.23 -5.95 13.00
C TYR A 170 -1.94 -7.20 12.19
N ARG A 171 -2.56 -7.28 11.01
CA ARG A 171 -2.17 -8.25 9.98
C ARG A 171 -0.84 -7.86 9.34
N TYR A 172 -0.63 -6.58 9.08
CA TYR A 172 0.60 -6.04 8.52
C TYR A 172 1.05 -4.78 9.26
N ALA A 173 2.34 -4.51 9.26
CA ALA A 173 2.91 -3.26 9.73
C ALA A 173 3.93 -2.72 8.71
N VAL A 174 3.83 -1.43 8.41
CA VAL A 174 4.71 -0.76 7.44
C VAL A 174 5.83 -0.06 8.20
N PRO A 175 7.10 -0.49 8.07
CA PRO A 175 8.24 0.19 8.68
C PRO A 175 8.42 1.57 8.05
N ASP A 176 9.14 2.45 8.75
CA ASP A 176 9.68 3.62 8.07
C ASP A 176 10.66 3.17 6.99
N PHE A 177 10.57 3.76 5.79
CA PHE A 177 11.35 3.35 4.62
C PHE A 177 12.87 3.35 4.86
N ARG A 178 13.36 4.15 5.81
CA ARG A 178 14.78 4.17 6.20
C ARG A 178 15.28 2.88 6.81
N LEU A 179 14.36 2.01 7.26
CA LEU A 179 14.68 0.67 7.73
C LEU A 179 14.77 -0.36 6.60
N ASN A 180 14.33 -0.05 5.38
CA ASN A 180 14.19 -1.02 4.30
C ASN A 180 15.42 -1.92 4.12
N LYS A 181 16.62 -1.41 4.23
CA LYS A 181 17.87 -2.16 4.03
C LYS A 181 18.53 -2.65 5.34
N ALA A 182 17.82 -2.66 6.47
CA ALA A 182 18.33 -3.16 7.74
C ALA A 182 18.31 -4.72 7.80
N PHE A 183 18.93 -5.36 6.82
CA PHE A 183 18.85 -6.81 6.60
C PHE A 183 19.38 -7.64 7.77
N ASP A 184 20.40 -7.15 8.48
CA ASP A 184 20.96 -7.75 9.69
C ASP A 184 19.95 -7.89 10.82
N LYS A 185 18.98 -6.97 10.89
CA LYS A 185 17.89 -6.94 11.87
C LYS A 185 16.69 -7.73 11.39
N PHE A 186 16.23 -7.45 10.17
CA PHE A 186 15.09 -8.13 9.56
C PHE A 186 15.33 -9.64 9.40
N GLY A 187 16.56 -10.06 9.05
CA GLY A 187 16.91 -11.46 8.89
C GLY A 187 16.72 -12.30 10.15
N LYS A 188 16.84 -11.68 11.33
CA LYS A 188 16.67 -12.34 12.64
C LYS A 188 15.21 -12.51 13.08
N LEU A 189 14.25 -11.91 12.38
CA LEU A 189 12.85 -12.09 12.71
C LEU A 189 12.38 -13.52 12.43
N PRO A 190 11.53 -14.10 13.29
CA PRO A 190 10.85 -15.35 12.98
C PRO A 190 9.91 -15.16 11.80
N GLN A 191 9.62 -16.23 11.05
CA GLN A 191 8.82 -16.17 9.82
C GLN A 191 7.44 -15.54 10.06
N ALA A 192 6.76 -15.86 11.17
CA ALA A 192 5.48 -15.28 11.51
C ALA A 192 5.49 -13.74 11.63
N LEU A 193 6.61 -13.14 12.01
CA LEU A 193 6.76 -11.68 12.01
C LEU A 193 7.17 -11.16 10.62
N LYS A 194 7.99 -11.90 9.87
CA LYS A 194 8.34 -11.54 8.48
C LYS A 194 7.09 -11.44 7.60
N ASP A 195 6.14 -12.35 7.77
CA ASP A 195 4.87 -12.37 7.03
C ASP A 195 3.99 -11.14 7.28
N LYS A 196 4.24 -10.43 8.39
CA LYS A 196 3.53 -9.18 8.75
C LYS A 196 4.23 -7.91 8.24
N VAL A 197 5.49 -7.98 7.80
CA VAL A 197 6.21 -6.78 7.32
C VAL A 197 5.73 -6.41 5.93
N GLU A 198 5.26 -5.18 5.75
CA GLU A 198 4.86 -4.61 4.45
C GLU A 198 5.82 -3.46 4.10
N PHE A 199 6.81 -3.72 3.23
CA PHE A 199 7.85 -2.75 2.87
C PHE A 199 7.34 -1.69 1.90
N LEU A 200 7.60 -0.41 2.18
CA LEU A 200 7.31 0.70 1.29
C LEU A 200 8.47 0.87 0.28
N CYS A 201 8.24 0.51 -0.99
CA CYS A 201 9.32 0.30 -1.97
C CYS A 201 9.87 1.59 -2.57
N ASN A 202 8.99 2.51 -2.98
CA ASN A 202 9.30 3.66 -3.84
C ASN A 202 9.06 5.01 -3.14
N GLU A 203 9.32 5.10 -1.83
CA GLU A 203 9.13 6.33 -1.07
C GLU A 203 9.89 7.52 -1.66
N CYS A 204 9.20 8.64 -1.79
CA CYS A 204 9.75 9.86 -2.36
C CYS A 204 10.44 10.77 -1.32
N CYS A 205 10.27 10.52 -0.03
CA CYS A 205 10.92 11.32 1.01
C CYS A 205 12.45 11.16 0.96
N TRP A 206 13.14 12.26 1.19
CA TRP A 206 14.58 12.23 1.39
C TRP A 206 14.96 11.44 2.64
N VAL A 207 15.95 10.55 2.54
CA VAL A 207 16.40 9.69 3.66
C VAL A 207 16.84 10.48 4.87
N GLY A 208 17.46 11.67 4.66
CA GLY A 208 17.86 12.59 5.72
C GLY A 208 16.73 13.44 6.32
N CYS A 209 15.47 13.24 5.93
CA CYS A 209 14.36 14.06 6.43
C CYS A 209 14.07 13.77 7.91
N THR A 210 14.18 14.80 8.76
CA THR A 210 13.83 14.75 10.18
C THR A 210 12.39 15.17 10.46
N GLU A 211 11.69 15.74 9.48
CA GLU A 211 10.37 16.36 9.63
C GLU A 211 9.21 15.52 9.09
N ARG A 212 9.47 14.26 8.69
CA ARG A 212 8.45 13.38 8.10
C ARG A 212 7.21 13.25 8.99
N LYS A 213 7.38 13.12 10.30
CA LYS A 213 6.27 13.04 11.24
C LYS A 213 5.46 14.32 11.25
N ALA A 214 6.12 15.48 11.36
CA ALA A 214 5.44 16.77 11.32
C ALA A 214 4.71 17.01 9.98
N CYS A 215 5.28 16.54 8.86
CA CYS A 215 4.60 16.57 7.56
C CYS A 215 3.26 15.79 7.60
N TYR A 216 3.24 14.58 8.15
CA TYR A 216 2.00 13.80 8.28
C TYR A 216 1.02 14.38 9.29
N GLU A 217 1.49 14.96 10.40
CA GLU A 217 0.65 15.68 11.35
C GLU A 217 0.01 16.92 10.73
N ASN A 218 0.73 17.63 9.87
CA ASN A 218 0.17 18.76 9.12
C ASN A 218 -0.98 18.33 8.21
N VAL A 219 -0.83 17.21 7.48
CA VAL A 219 -1.92 16.63 6.68
C VAL A 219 -3.09 16.21 7.58
N SER A 220 -2.80 15.61 8.73
CA SER A 220 -3.82 15.20 9.70
C SER A 220 -4.65 16.40 10.19
N ARG A 221 -4.00 17.54 10.51
CA ARG A 221 -4.69 18.80 10.90
C ARG A 221 -5.57 19.32 9.79
N LYS A 222 -5.08 19.34 8.55
CA LYS A 222 -5.88 19.77 7.39
C LYS A 222 -7.15 18.92 7.24
N ASN A 223 -7.05 17.61 7.41
CA ASN A 223 -8.20 16.71 7.33
C ASN A 223 -9.20 16.88 8.51
N LEU A 224 -8.73 17.43 9.64
CA LEU A 224 -9.59 17.83 10.76
C LEU A 224 -10.23 19.21 10.57
N GLY A 225 -9.90 19.93 9.48
CA GLY A 225 -10.35 21.30 9.26
C GLY A 225 -9.69 22.32 10.18
N GLU A 226 -8.57 21.95 10.84
CA GLU A 226 -7.83 22.84 11.72
C GLU A 226 -7.01 23.84 10.91
N PRO A 227 -7.01 25.13 11.29
CA PRO A 227 -6.14 26.11 10.66
C PRO A 227 -4.67 25.76 10.96
N CYS A 228 -3.91 25.50 9.92
CA CYS A 228 -2.48 25.23 10.04
C CYS A 228 -1.71 25.80 8.84
N ALA A 229 -0.49 26.26 9.10
CA ALA A 229 0.41 26.66 8.02
C ALA A 229 0.77 25.47 7.14
N GLU A 230 1.07 25.72 5.87
CA GLU A 230 1.57 24.67 5.00
C GLU A 230 2.94 24.18 5.49
N HIS A 231 3.10 22.85 5.49
CA HIS A 231 4.40 22.26 5.74
C HIS A 231 5.27 22.39 4.49
N ILE A 232 6.37 23.13 4.61
CA ILE A 232 7.33 23.30 3.52
C ILE A 232 8.36 22.18 3.60
N CYS A 233 8.41 21.33 2.58
CA CYS A 233 9.39 20.25 2.49
C CYS A 233 10.81 20.84 2.31
N LYS A 234 11.76 20.41 3.15
CA LYS A 234 13.17 20.84 3.12
C LYS A 234 14.08 19.87 2.37
N ALA A 235 13.52 18.89 1.67
CA ALA A 235 14.33 17.97 0.86
C ALA A 235 15.08 18.75 -0.24
N PRO A 236 16.32 18.33 -0.59
CA PRO A 236 17.17 19.07 -1.55
C PRO A 236 16.50 19.37 -2.89
N HIS A 237 15.58 18.53 -3.32
CA HIS A 237 14.90 18.66 -4.62
C HIS A 237 13.37 18.81 -4.48
N ALA A 238 12.88 19.31 -3.35
CA ALA A 238 11.44 19.39 -3.08
C ALA A 238 10.66 20.18 -4.13
N ALA A 239 11.26 21.25 -4.69
CA ALA A 239 10.64 22.09 -5.71
C ALA A 239 10.44 21.38 -7.07
N GLU A 240 11.17 20.30 -7.34
CA GLU A 240 11.08 19.57 -8.61
C GLU A 240 9.95 18.52 -8.62
N GLY A 241 9.30 18.31 -7.49
CA GLY A 241 8.28 17.29 -7.29
C GLY A 241 8.83 15.87 -7.32
N TYR A 242 7.93 14.90 -7.39
CA TYR A 242 8.29 13.49 -7.46
C TYR A 242 8.88 13.14 -8.84
N ARG A 243 9.96 12.39 -8.82
CA ARG A 243 10.57 11.76 -10.02
C ARG A 243 10.89 10.31 -9.71
N PHE A 244 10.35 9.37 -10.48
CA PHE A 244 10.58 7.94 -10.24
C PHE A 244 12.06 7.56 -10.38
N SER A 245 12.74 8.09 -11.41
CA SER A 245 14.19 7.91 -11.59
C SER A 245 14.98 8.32 -10.35
N ARG A 246 14.60 9.43 -9.71
CA ARG A 246 15.25 9.88 -8.47
C ARG A 246 14.90 9.01 -7.26
N ALA A 247 13.68 8.51 -7.19
CA ALA A 247 13.31 7.54 -6.14
C ALA A 247 14.17 6.29 -6.23
N MET A 248 14.51 5.83 -7.44
CA MET A 248 15.43 4.70 -7.67
C MET A 248 16.86 4.95 -7.19
N GLU A 249 17.31 6.20 -7.12
CA GLU A 249 18.63 6.57 -6.59
C GLU A 249 18.67 6.58 -5.05
N SER A 250 17.50 6.51 -4.39
CA SER A 250 17.44 6.48 -2.92
C SER A 250 18.07 5.19 -2.38
N PRO A 251 18.95 5.26 -1.37
CA PRO A 251 19.51 4.06 -0.74
C PRO A 251 18.45 3.18 -0.06
N ALA A 252 17.25 3.72 0.18
CA ALA A 252 16.12 3.00 0.76
C ALA A 252 15.18 2.40 -0.30
N PHE A 253 15.40 2.67 -1.58
CA PHE A 253 14.58 2.12 -2.66
C PHE A 253 14.67 0.60 -2.70
N ILE A 254 13.53 -0.05 -2.96
CA ILE A 254 13.44 -1.50 -3.16
C ILE A 254 13.02 -1.73 -4.61
N GLY A 255 13.98 -2.14 -5.44
CA GLY A 255 13.73 -2.50 -6.83
C GLY A 255 13.29 -3.95 -7.01
N ILE A 256 12.92 -4.30 -8.24
CA ILE A 256 12.49 -5.68 -8.58
C ILE A 256 13.61 -6.71 -8.32
N ASP A 257 14.86 -6.34 -8.59
CA ASP A 257 16.00 -7.23 -8.36
C ASP A 257 16.24 -7.44 -6.87
N ASP A 258 16.09 -6.41 -6.02
CA ASP A 258 16.13 -6.55 -4.57
C ASP A 258 15.04 -7.51 -4.09
N ILE A 259 13.80 -7.35 -4.59
CA ILE A 259 12.67 -8.20 -4.20
C ILE A 259 13.00 -9.66 -4.50
N ARG A 260 13.42 -9.96 -5.74
CA ARG A 260 13.69 -11.32 -6.18
C ARG A 260 14.90 -11.97 -5.53
N SER A 261 16.00 -11.20 -5.42
CA SER A 261 17.30 -11.74 -5.00
C SER A 261 17.56 -11.65 -3.50
N VAL A 262 16.83 -10.78 -2.77
CA VAL A 262 17.06 -10.55 -1.34
C VAL A 262 15.80 -10.80 -0.52
N TYR A 263 14.72 -10.05 -0.75
CA TYR A 263 13.56 -10.09 0.15
C TYR A 263 12.79 -11.40 0.10
N LEU A 264 12.48 -11.94 -1.08
CA LEU A 264 11.80 -13.23 -1.20
C LEU A 264 12.63 -14.38 -0.60
N PRO A 265 13.95 -14.51 -0.89
CA PRO A 265 14.80 -15.50 -0.25
C PRO A 265 14.90 -15.35 1.28
N MET A 266 14.84 -14.11 1.80
CA MET A 266 14.82 -13.85 3.24
C MET A 266 13.46 -14.17 3.89
N GLY A 267 12.43 -14.46 3.11
CA GLY A 267 11.10 -14.82 3.61
C GLY A 267 10.09 -13.69 3.65
N PHE A 268 10.35 -12.54 3.05
CA PHE A 268 9.41 -11.41 2.98
C PHE A 268 8.61 -11.45 1.69
N THR A 269 7.31 -11.17 1.78
CA THR A 269 6.40 -11.28 0.64
C THR A 269 5.56 -10.03 0.39
N ASN A 270 5.43 -9.10 1.34
CA ASN A 270 4.49 -7.96 1.21
C ASN A 270 5.23 -6.66 0.88
N PHE A 271 4.83 -6.04 -0.24
CA PHE A 271 5.47 -4.85 -0.81
C PHE A 271 4.42 -3.79 -1.12
N LYS A 272 4.58 -2.62 -0.53
CA LYS A 272 3.70 -1.47 -0.70
C LYS A 272 4.28 -0.51 -1.72
N ILE A 273 3.46 -0.11 -2.68
CA ILE A 273 3.80 0.93 -3.64
C ILE A 273 3.13 2.22 -3.21
N GLU A 274 3.89 3.30 -3.07
CA GLU A 274 3.39 4.65 -2.83
C GLU A 274 2.85 5.24 -4.14
N GLY A 275 1.92 6.21 -4.07
CA GLY A 275 1.50 6.91 -5.28
C GLY A 275 0.18 7.66 -5.22
N ARG A 276 -0.58 7.62 -4.12
CA ARG A 276 -1.90 8.23 -4.02
C ARG A 276 -1.97 9.72 -4.43
N GLY A 277 -0.90 10.47 -4.24
CA GLY A 277 -0.81 11.90 -4.60
C GLY A 277 -0.05 12.16 -5.91
N LEU A 278 0.29 11.14 -6.70
CA LEU A 278 1.19 11.29 -7.85
C LEU A 278 0.50 11.26 -9.22
N GLY A 279 -0.79 10.91 -9.26
CA GLY A 279 -1.56 10.75 -10.49
C GLY A 279 -1.49 9.34 -11.09
N SER A 280 -2.51 8.99 -11.88
CA SER A 280 -2.68 7.67 -12.49
C SER A 280 -1.52 7.31 -13.43
N ALA A 281 -1.01 8.28 -14.18
CA ALA A 281 0.12 8.10 -15.08
C ALA A 281 1.37 7.58 -14.36
N MET A 282 1.70 8.17 -13.21
CA MET A 282 2.85 7.73 -12.43
C MET A 282 2.62 6.36 -11.80
N VAL A 283 1.38 6.08 -11.35
CA VAL A 283 1.04 4.76 -10.81
C VAL A 283 1.13 3.68 -11.89
N LEU A 284 0.71 3.98 -13.13
CA LEU A 284 0.91 3.05 -14.23
C LEU A 284 2.41 2.74 -14.45
N GLU A 285 3.29 3.75 -14.41
CA GLU A 285 4.74 3.48 -14.54
C GLU A 285 5.26 2.57 -13.40
N PHE A 286 4.69 2.65 -12.19
CA PHE A 286 5.01 1.70 -11.13
C PHE A 286 4.51 0.28 -11.43
N LEU A 287 3.29 0.13 -11.94
CA LEU A 287 2.75 -1.17 -12.35
C LEU A 287 3.59 -1.80 -13.46
N LEU A 288 4.02 -0.98 -14.44
CA LEU A 288 4.92 -1.41 -15.50
C LEU A 288 6.27 -1.85 -14.94
N TYR A 289 6.85 -1.09 -14.03
CA TYR A 289 8.16 -1.40 -13.46
C TYR A 289 8.12 -2.65 -12.56
N TYR A 290 7.17 -2.72 -11.61
CA TYR A 290 7.17 -3.77 -10.59
C TYR A 290 6.54 -5.09 -11.03
N MET A 291 5.60 -5.04 -11.97
CA MET A 291 4.77 -6.20 -12.28
C MET A 291 4.86 -6.68 -13.74
N THR A 292 5.17 -5.79 -14.68
CA THR A 292 5.14 -6.11 -16.11
C THR A 292 6.52 -6.50 -16.63
N LYS A 293 6.59 -7.58 -17.39
CA LYS A 293 7.83 -8.01 -18.06
C LYS A 293 8.29 -6.94 -19.06
N PRO A 294 9.59 -6.67 -19.19
CA PRO A 294 10.11 -5.57 -20.02
C PRO A 294 9.60 -5.58 -21.45
N GLU A 295 9.49 -6.75 -22.07
CA GLU A 295 9.04 -6.93 -23.45
C GLU A 295 7.57 -6.57 -23.69
N TYR A 296 6.76 -6.51 -22.63
CA TYR A 296 5.33 -6.17 -22.70
C TYR A 296 4.99 -4.78 -22.17
N GLN A 297 5.94 -4.04 -21.59
CA GLN A 297 5.66 -2.73 -20.98
C GLN A 297 5.06 -1.72 -21.96
N LEU A 298 5.55 -1.69 -23.20
CA LEU A 298 4.99 -0.80 -24.23
C LEU A 298 3.55 -1.20 -24.55
N LYS A 299 3.31 -2.49 -24.76
CA LYS A 299 1.97 -3.01 -25.08
C LYS A 299 0.96 -2.73 -23.96
N VAL A 300 1.31 -3.01 -22.71
CA VAL A 300 0.45 -2.72 -21.55
C VAL A 300 0.14 -1.22 -21.43
N ARG A 301 1.14 -0.36 -21.69
CA ARG A 301 0.94 1.10 -21.69
C ARG A 301 -0.02 1.55 -22.80
N GLU A 302 0.11 1.01 -24.01
CA GLU A 302 -0.76 1.30 -25.14
C GLU A 302 -2.20 0.89 -24.84
N GLU A 303 -2.44 -0.34 -24.40
CA GLU A 303 -3.77 -0.85 -24.09
C GLU A 303 -4.46 -0.04 -22.97
N ILE A 304 -3.72 0.43 -21.97
CA ILE A 304 -4.31 1.22 -20.89
C ILE A 304 -4.51 2.68 -21.29
N TYR A 305 -3.53 3.32 -21.91
CA TYR A 305 -3.61 4.74 -22.22
C TYR A 305 -4.25 5.06 -23.56
N LEU A 306 -3.92 4.30 -24.61
CA LEU A 306 -4.40 4.61 -25.95
C LEU A 306 -5.79 4.03 -26.19
N ASP A 307 -6.03 2.80 -25.71
CA ASP A 307 -7.27 2.10 -25.98
C ASP A 307 -8.30 2.23 -24.86
N GLY A 308 -7.83 2.37 -23.60
CA GLY A 308 -8.71 2.42 -22.42
C GLY A 308 -9.00 3.81 -21.87
N MET A 309 -8.13 4.82 -22.08
CA MET A 309 -8.26 6.14 -21.45
C MET A 309 -8.38 7.29 -22.46
N LEU A 310 -8.05 7.12 -23.74
CA LEU A 310 -8.21 8.18 -24.75
C LEU A 310 -9.66 8.41 -25.16
N ASP A 311 -10.54 7.44 -25.01
CA ASP A 311 -11.97 7.60 -25.25
C ASP A 311 -12.69 8.41 -24.15
N LEU A 312 -11.95 8.85 -23.12
CA LEU A 312 -12.47 9.68 -22.02
C LEU A 312 -12.22 11.18 -22.21
N PHE A 313 -11.67 11.61 -23.36
CA PHE A 313 -11.38 13.02 -23.68
C PHE A 313 -12.18 13.50 -24.91
#